data_5dd0fa717f8f3f21b4ac8094d0b0d6be
#
_entry.id   5dd0fa717f8f3f21b4ac8094d0b0d6be
#
_cell.length_a   1.000
_cell.length_b   1.000
_cell.length_c   1.000
_cell.angle_alpha   90.00
_cell.angle_beta   90.00
_cell.angle_gamma   90.00
#
_symmetry.space_group_name_H-M   'P 1'
#
loop_
_entity.id
_entity.type
_entity.pdbx_description
1 polymer ?
#
loop_
_entity_poly.entity_id
_entity_poly.type
_entity_poly.pdbx_seq_one_letter_code
_entity_poly.pdbx_strand_id
1 'polypeptide(L)'
;MFLFVQSWEIRKGKSSEYTDFVLRKHLPAMKDLGVDMIGGFHVIVGSGPRISAVASADDFLDLQKVIWSEKFLAITEELQNYVQDYGNRVLRSTGRVAVTDYSIDSGTWRLNQYYKIYRGNEKEYSDFLVKEYIPKLGDLGLKVKAEWQVVLGSGPRILLETVAANISDIAQAFEHDEFKRLRRTMLVNYVENYSSRILAPTGRVEVAYILGEMTKAL
;
A
#
# COMPACT_ATOMS: atom_id res chain seq x y z
N MET A 1 -9.76 -4.31 12.34
CA MET A 1 -8.54 -3.58 11.91
C MET A 1 -8.78 -2.89 10.59
N PHE A 2 -8.40 -1.64 10.49
CA PHE A 2 -8.40 -0.81 9.30
C PHE A 2 -7.00 -0.27 9.03
N LEU A 3 -6.70 0.03 7.77
CA LEU A 3 -5.54 0.83 7.40
C LEU A 3 -6.02 2.15 6.83
N PHE A 4 -5.35 3.22 7.24
CA PHE A 4 -5.45 4.52 6.62
C PHE A 4 -4.19 4.77 5.80
N VAL A 5 -4.36 4.88 4.49
CA VAL A 5 -3.25 5.04 3.55
C VAL A 5 -3.35 6.42 2.92
N GLN A 6 -2.34 7.23 3.14
CA GLN A 6 -2.14 8.49 2.46
C GLN A 6 -1.08 8.29 1.37
N SER A 7 -1.25 8.92 0.21
CA SER A 7 -0.29 8.81 -0.90
C SER A 7 -0.11 10.14 -1.60
N TRP A 8 1.10 10.42 -2.07
CA TRP A 8 1.44 11.68 -2.75
C TRP A 8 2.75 11.59 -3.54
N GLU A 9 2.99 12.61 -4.37
CA GLU A 9 4.29 12.93 -4.97
C GLU A 9 4.85 14.19 -4.31
N ILE A 10 6.16 14.26 -4.09
CA ILE A 10 6.82 15.49 -3.65
C ILE A 10 6.91 16.45 -4.84
N ARG A 11 6.53 17.70 -4.67
CA ARG A 11 6.70 18.73 -5.70
C ARG A 11 8.16 18.95 -5.99
N LYS A 12 8.49 19.11 -7.27
CA LYS A 12 9.86 19.40 -7.72
C LYS A 12 10.43 20.61 -6.99
N GLY A 13 11.63 20.46 -6.41
CA GLY A 13 12.32 21.51 -5.66
C GLY A 13 11.85 21.70 -4.22
N LYS A 14 10.86 20.92 -3.72
CA LYS A 14 10.31 21.06 -2.38
C LYS A 14 10.80 20.00 -1.37
N SER A 15 11.78 19.25 -1.73
CA SER A 15 12.25 18.08 -1.00
C SER A 15 12.68 18.38 0.44
N SER A 16 13.49 19.41 0.63
CA SER A 16 13.99 19.78 1.96
C SER A 16 12.87 20.31 2.86
N GLU A 17 12.05 21.22 2.32
CA GLU A 17 10.91 21.79 3.06
C GLU A 17 9.87 20.72 3.41
N TYR A 18 9.62 19.78 2.48
CA TYR A 18 8.78 18.61 2.72
C TYR A 18 9.29 17.77 3.89
N THR A 19 10.59 17.44 3.90
CA THR A 19 11.20 16.63 4.96
C THR A 19 11.06 17.32 6.32
N ASP A 20 11.41 18.61 6.39
CA ASP A 20 11.26 19.38 7.61
C ASP A 20 9.79 19.43 8.09
N PHE A 21 8.87 19.65 7.18
CA PHE A 21 7.43 19.67 7.48
C PHE A 21 6.94 18.31 8.00
N VAL A 22 7.28 17.22 7.30
CA VAL A 22 6.82 15.88 7.72
C VAL A 22 7.36 15.53 9.09
N LEU A 23 8.64 15.73 9.34
CA LEU A 23 9.26 15.36 10.61
C LEU A 23 8.82 16.23 11.78
N ARG A 24 8.71 17.54 11.58
CA ARG A 24 8.47 18.50 12.67
C ARG A 24 7.00 18.81 12.90
N LYS A 25 6.14 18.60 11.91
CA LYS A 25 4.72 18.95 12.01
C LYS A 25 3.78 17.79 11.70
N HIS A 26 3.90 17.17 10.53
CA HIS A 26 2.92 16.19 10.08
C HIS A 26 2.88 14.95 10.97
N LEU A 27 4.03 14.27 11.19
CA LEU A 27 4.10 13.09 12.05
C LEU A 27 3.69 13.36 13.49
N PRO A 28 4.16 14.46 14.15
CA PRO A 28 3.66 14.83 15.47
C PRO A 28 2.16 15.08 15.51
N ALA A 29 1.61 15.80 14.52
CA ALA A 29 0.18 16.06 14.45
C ALA A 29 -0.66 14.79 14.28
N MET A 30 -0.20 13.83 13.46
CA MET A 30 -0.85 12.52 13.31
C MET A 30 -0.86 11.75 14.61
N LYS A 31 0.27 11.73 15.34
CA LYS A 31 0.37 11.11 16.66
C LYS A 31 -0.58 11.74 17.68
N ASP A 32 -0.62 13.08 17.74
CA ASP A 32 -1.53 13.80 18.63
C ASP A 32 -3.01 13.57 18.32
N LEU A 33 -3.32 13.23 17.07
CA LEU A 33 -4.66 12.84 16.62
C LEU A 33 -5.00 11.38 16.97
N GLY A 34 -4.06 10.65 17.57
CA GLY A 34 -4.23 9.23 17.88
C GLY A 34 -4.10 8.30 16.67
N VAL A 35 -3.48 8.77 15.59
CA VAL A 35 -3.20 7.96 14.39
C VAL A 35 -1.87 7.26 14.56
N ASP A 36 -1.92 5.93 14.64
CA ASP A 36 -0.71 5.12 14.74
C ASP A 36 -0.08 4.90 13.36
N MET A 37 0.93 5.73 13.05
CA MET A 37 1.68 5.64 11.80
C MET A 37 2.65 4.45 11.87
N ILE A 38 2.29 3.36 11.21
CA ILE A 38 3.05 2.10 11.22
C ILE A 38 4.17 2.04 10.18
N GLY A 39 4.24 3.01 9.28
CA GLY A 39 5.33 3.13 8.32
C GLY A 39 4.89 3.69 6.97
N GLY A 40 5.76 3.53 5.97
CA GLY A 40 5.52 4.00 4.61
C GLY A 40 6.26 3.20 3.56
N PHE A 41 5.93 3.46 2.31
CA PHE A 41 6.54 2.83 1.14
C PHE A 41 6.93 3.84 0.10
N HIS A 42 7.99 3.50 -0.64
CA HIS A 42 8.32 4.14 -1.89
C HIS A 42 8.02 3.18 -3.06
N VAL A 43 7.23 3.64 -4.03
CA VAL A 43 6.92 2.87 -5.25
C VAL A 43 8.14 2.93 -6.19
N ILE A 44 8.79 1.80 -6.39
CA ILE A 44 9.94 1.66 -7.30
C ILE A 44 9.48 1.35 -8.72
N VAL A 45 8.51 0.44 -8.86
CA VAL A 45 7.95 0.05 -10.16
C VAL A 45 6.43 0.17 -10.11
N GLY A 46 5.86 0.78 -11.14
CA GLY A 46 4.41 0.97 -11.30
C GLY A 46 4.02 2.44 -11.41
N SER A 47 2.75 2.68 -11.69
CA SER A 47 2.16 4.02 -11.86
C SER A 47 1.57 4.57 -10.57
N GLY A 48 1.37 5.89 -10.51
CA GLY A 48 0.75 6.62 -9.42
C GLY A 48 1.74 7.19 -8.41
N PRO A 49 1.24 7.77 -7.32
CA PRO A 49 2.06 8.46 -6.33
C PRO A 49 3.19 7.59 -5.80
N ARG A 50 4.38 8.18 -5.66
CA ARG A 50 5.60 7.47 -5.25
C ARG A 50 5.64 7.18 -3.76
N ILE A 51 5.02 8.01 -2.95
CA ILE A 51 5.03 7.86 -1.50
C ILE A 51 3.67 7.36 -1.03
N SER A 52 3.70 6.43 -0.10
CA SER A 52 2.53 5.98 0.64
C SER A 52 2.86 5.91 2.12
N ALA A 53 2.14 6.65 2.93
CA ALA A 53 2.21 6.60 4.38
C ALA A 53 1.02 5.77 4.89
N VAL A 54 1.29 4.86 5.81
CA VAL A 54 0.31 3.88 6.31
C VAL A 54 0.16 4.01 7.80
N ALA A 55 -1.09 4.14 8.24
CA ALA A 55 -1.46 4.07 9.63
C ALA A 55 -2.44 2.91 9.87
N SER A 56 -2.46 2.38 11.08
CA SER A 56 -3.44 1.39 11.53
C SER A 56 -4.50 2.05 12.42
N ALA A 57 -5.69 1.45 12.42
CA ALA A 57 -6.76 1.77 13.33
C ALA A 57 -7.60 0.51 13.62
N ASP A 58 -8.00 0.35 14.86
CA ASP A 58 -8.86 -0.78 15.24
C ASP A 58 -10.32 -0.51 14.93
N ASP A 59 -10.76 0.72 15.10
CA ASP A 59 -12.15 1.14 14.87
C ASP A 59 -12.24 2.17 13.73
N PHE A 60 -13.23 1.98 12.88
CA PHE A 60 -13.54 2.90 11.78
C PHE A 60 -14.10 4.24 12.28
N LEU A 61 -14.90 4.25 13.34
CA LEU A 61 -15.50 5.47 13.87
C LEU A 61 -14.45 6.42 14.46
N ASP A 62 -13.42 5.87 15.09
CA ASP A 62 -12.34 6.68 15.62
C ASP A 62 -11.50 7.27 14.48
N LEU A 63 -11.21 6.48 13.45
CA LEU A 63 -10.56 6.98 12.26
C LEU A 63 -11.39 8.05 11.54
N GLN A 64 -12.71 7.88 11.47
CA GLN A 64 -13.62 8.88 10.89
C GLN A 64 -13.57 10.20 11.65
N LYS A 65 -13.60 10.18 12.99
CA LYS A 65 -13.46 11.39 13.82
C LYS A 65 -12.16 12.14 13.51
N VAL A 66 -11.06 11.39 13.35
CA VAL A 66 -9.77 11.97 13.00
C VAL A 66 -9.81 12.63 11.62
N ILE A 67 -10.23 11.91 10.60
CA ILE A 67 -10.20 12.40 9.19
C ILE A 67 -11.08 13.65 9.02
N TRP A 68 -12.13 13.80 9.82
CA TRP A 68 -13.03 14.95 9.75
C TRP A 68 -12.68 16.04 10.74
N SER A 69 -11.65 15.88 11.55
CA SER A 69 -11.23 16.90 12.49
C SER A 69 -10.60 18.10 11.77
N GLU A 70 -10.84 19.31 12.28
CA GLU A 70 -10.22 20.53 11.77
C GLU A 70 -8.70 20.44 11.76
N LYS A 71 -8.12 19.81 12.80
CA LYS A 71 -6.67 19.61 12.91
C LYS A 71 -6.11 18.73 11.79
N PHE A 72 -6.80 17.65 11.45
CA PHE A 72 -6.40 16.77 10.32
C PHE A 72 -6.52 17.50 8.99
N LEU A 73 -7.60 18.23 8.78
CA LEU A 73 -7.81 19.00 7.55
C LEU A 73 -6.73 20.09 7.39
N ALA A 74 -6.43 20.83 8.43
CA ALA A 74 -5.42 21.87 8.41
C ALA A 74 -4.01 21.33 8.12
N ILE A 75 -3.60 20.23 8.78
CA ILE A 75 -2.27 19.64 8.54
C ILE A 75 -2.17 19.00 7.15
N THR A 76 -3.28 18.50 6.63
CA THR A 76 -3.35 17.94 5.26
C THR A 76 -3.28 19.07 4.22
N GLU A 77 -3.93 20.19 4.44
CA GLU A 77 -3.85 21.37 3.59
C GLU A 77 -2.42 21.94 3.58
N GLU A 78 -1.76 22.03 4.73
CA GLU A 78 -0.36 22.45 4.80
C GLU A 78 0.56 21.48 4.03
N LEU A 79 0.34 20.15 4.12
CA LEU A 79 1.09 19.15 3.37
C LEU A 79 1.02 19.41 1.85
N GLN A 80 -0.15 19.81 1.33
CA GLN A 80 -0.34 20.05 -0.10
C GLN A 80 0.48 21.22 -0.67
N ASN A 81 1.09 22.07 0.17
CA ASN A 81 2.06 23.06 -0.28
C ASN A 81 3.37 22.42 -0.78
N TYR A 82 3.68 21.23 -0.30
CA TYR A 82 4.94 20.50 -0.59
C TYR A 82 4.74 19.33 -1.54
N VAL A 83 3.50 18.84 -1.69
CA VAL A 83 3.20 17.64 -2.47
C VAL A 83 2.13 17.90 -3.53
N GLN A 84 2.02 16.96 -4.46
CA GLN A 84 0.96 16.88 -5.47
C GLN A 84 0.41 15.46 -5.51
N ASP A 85 -0.69 15.26 -6.25
CA ASP A 85 -1.36 13.95 -6.39
C ASP A 85 -1.71 13.30 -5.04
N TYR A 86 -2.03 14.17 -4.04
CA TYR A 86 -2.43 13.70 -2.73
C TYR A 86 -3.74 12.92 -2.81
N GLY A 87 -3.74 11.77 -2.18
CA GLY A 87 -4.94 10.96 -2.00
C GLY A 87 -4.92 10.20 -0.69
N ASN A 88 -6.10 9.83 -0.20
CA ASN A 88 -6.23 8.97 0.96
C ASN A 88 -7.23 7.84 0.71
N ARG A 89 -7.07 6.74 1.43
CA ARG A 89 -7.94 5.57 1.39
C ARG A 89 -8.03 4.94 2.76
N VAL A 90 -9.20 4.41 3.05
CA VAL A 90 -9.40 3.52 4.19
C VAL A 90 -9.61 2.12 3.66
N LEU A 91 -8.84 1.19 4.18
CA LEU A 91 -8.86 -0.21 3.82
C LEU A 91 -9.30 -1.03 5.03
N ARG A 92 -10.05 -2.12 4.80
CA ARG A 92 -10.32 -3.13 5.82
C ARG A 92 -9.86 -4.49 5.33
N SER A 93 -9.49 -5.37 6.25
CA SER A 93 -9.21 -6.77 5.90
C SER A 93 -10.44 -7.43 5.28
N THR A 94 -10.24 -8.22 4.22
CA THR A 94 -11.32 -8.99 3.60
C THR A 94 -11.70 -10.24 4.39
N GLY A 95 -10.82 -10.70 5.29
CA GLY A 95 -10.96 -11.95 6.04
C GLY A 95 -10.53 -13.20 5.25
N ARG A 96 -10.25 -13.11 3.95
CA ARG A 96 -9.76 -14.25 3.16
C ARG A 96 -8.32 -14.62 3.49
N VAL A 97 -7.52 -13.62 3.82
CA VAL A 97 -6.18 -13.79 4.37
C VAL A 97 -6.23 -13.36 5.83
N ALA A 98 -5.82 -14.26 6.72
CA ALA A 98 -5.73 -13.93 8.15
C ALA A 98 -4.68 -12.84 8.37
N VAL A 99 -5.08 -11.77 9.04
CA VAL A 99 -4.20 -10.65 9.38
C VAL A 99 -4.16 -10.55 10.90
N THR A 100 -3.06 -11.00 11.47
CA THR A 100 -2.75 -10.85 12.89
C THR A 100 -1.52 -9.96 13.00
N ASP A 101 -1.55 -8.97 13.89
CA ASP A 101 -0.39 -8.10 14.19
C ASP A 101 0.25 -7.50 12.94
N TYR A 102 -0.55 -6.80 12.14
CA TYR A 102 -0.08 -6.19 10.91
C TYR A 102 0.98 -5.13 11.19
N SER A 103 2.16 -5.34 10.61
CA SER A 103 3.30 -4.43 10.69
C SER A 103 3.92 -4.22 9.31
N ILE A 104 4.64 -3.12 9.17
CA ILE A 104 5.50 -2.88 8.02
C ILE A 104 6.92 -3.25 8.42
N ASP A 105 7.37 -4.41 7.96
CA ASP A 105 8.69 -4.91 8.28
C ASP A 105 9.74 -4.18 7.41
N SER A 106 10.66 -3.47 8.06
CA SER A 106 11.82 -2.88 7.39
C SER A 106 12.70 -4.01 6.82
N GLY A 107 13.11 -3.87 5.56
CA GLY A 107 13.94 -4.86 4.89
C GLY A 107 13.19 -5.88 4.03
N THR A 108 11.85 -5.82 3.95
CA THR A 108 11.08 -6.68 3.03
C THR A 108 10.54 -5.88 1.84
N TRP A 109 10.67 -6.42 0.65
CA TRP A 109 10.06 -5.86 -0.56
C TRP A 109 8.60 -6.24 -0.66
N ARG A 110 7.78 -5.40 -1.28
CA ARG A 110 6.37 -5.70 -1.50
C ARG A 110 6.01 -5.70 -2.98
N LEU A 111 5.23 -6.71 -3.36
CA LEU A 111 4.47 -6.73 -4.60
C LEU A 111 3.00 -6.51 -4.22
N ASN A 112 2.50 -5.31 -4.48
CA ASN A 112 1.11 -4.96 -4.29
C ASN A 112 0.35 -5.14 -5.60
N GLN A 113 -0.72 -5.93 -5.56
CA GLN A 113 -1.59 -6.21 -6.69
C GLN A 113 -2.95 -5.57 -6.44
N TYR A 114 -3.41 -4.75 -7.38
CA TYR A 114 -4.66 -3.99 -7.28
C TYR A 114 -5.62 -4.43 -8.37
N TYR A 115 -6.86 -4.69 -8.02
CA TYR A 115 -7.87 -5.14 -8.96
C TYR A 115 -9.29 -4.99 -8.41
N LYS A 116 -10.25 -5.39 -9.22
CA LYS A 116 -11.65 -5.50 -8.87
C LYS A 116 -12.12 -6.90 -9.22
N ILE A 117 -12.81 -7.58 -8.33
CA ILE A 117 -13.35 -8.91 -8.58
C ILE A 117 -14.56 -8.75 -9.51
N TYR A 118 -14.70 -9.63 -10.53
CA TYR A 118 -15.91 -9.67 -11.34
C TYR A 118 -17.13 -9.90 -10.46
N ARG A 119 -18.16 -9.15 -10.72
CA ARG A 119 -19.41 -9.26 -9.96
C ARG A 119 -19.97 -10.69 -10.10
N GLY A 120 -20.25 -11.32 -8.97
CA GLY A 120 -20.77 -12.67 -8.88
C GLY A 120 -19.71 -13.76 -8.79
N ASN A 121 -18.42 -13.44 -8.97
CA ASN A 121 -17.32 -14.41 -8.90
C ASN A 121 -16.59 -14.41 -7.55
N GLU A 122 -17.16 -13.78 -6.53
CA GLU A 122 -16.48 -13.58 -5.24
C GLU A 122 -16.12 -14.90 -4.56
N LYS A 123 -16.97 -15.92 -4.70
CA LYS A 123 -16.75 -17.25 -4.14
C LYS A 123 -15.64 -18.00 -4.87
N GLU A 124 -15.75 -18.09 -6.19
CA GLU A 124 -14.79 -18.79 -7.07
C GLU A 124 -13.42 -18.14 -6.98
N TYR A 125 -13.38 -16.79 -6.94
CA TYR A 125 -12.16 -16.03 -6.68
C TYR A 125 -11.57 -16.40 -5.32
N SER A 126 -12.38 -16.42 -4.25
CA SER A 126 -11.92 -16.78 -2.90
C SER A 126 -11.34 -18.19 -2.84
N ASP A 127 -12.01 -19.14 -3.48
CA ASP A 127 -11.54 -20.53 -3.58
C ASP A 127 -10.21 -20.62 -4.34
N PHE A 128 -10.10 -19.95 -5.48
CA PHE A 128 -8.85 -19.87 -6.26
C PHE A 128 -7.73 -19.21 -5.46
N LEU A 129 -8.01 -18.06 -4.84
CA LEU A 129 -7.02 -17.32 -4.05
C LEU A 129 -6.43 -18.17 -2.94
N VAL A 130 -7.29 -18.80 -2.12
CA VAL A 130 -6.87 -19.49 -0.90
C VAL A 130 -6.28 -20.88 -1.21
N LYS A 131 -6.88 -21.62 -2.16
CA LYS A 131 -6.50 -23.01 -2.43
C LYS A 131 -5.37 -23.14 -3.44
N GLU A 132 -5.18 -22.15 -4.31
CA GLU A 132 -4.21 -22.26 -5.41
C GLU A 132 -3.22 -21.08 -5.42
N TYR A 133 -3.71 -19.85 -5.52
CA TYR A 133 -2.86 -18.68 -5.76
C TYR A 133 -1.87 -18.44 -4.60
N ILE A 134 -2.35 -18.39 -3.37
CA ILE A 134 -1.51 -18.15 -2.17
C ILE A 134 -0.46 -19.23 -1.96
N PRO A 135 -0.81 -20.54 -1.96
CA PRO A 135 0.19 -21.60 -1.80
C PRO A 135 1.28 -21.53 -2.87
N LYS A 136 0.88 -21.37 -4.13
CA LYS A 136 1.82 -21.31 -5.25
C LYS A 136 2.72 -20.08 -5.25
N LEU A 137 2.22 -18.92 -4.81
CA LEU A 137 3.09 -17.77 -4.57
C LEU A 137 4.12 -18.06 -3.48
N GLY A 138 3.73 -18.77 -2.42
CA GLY A 138 4.65 -19.22 -1.38
C GLY A 138 5.77 -20.12 -1.92
N ASP A 139 5.46 -21.05 -2.81
CA ASP A 139 6.44 -21.93 -3.49
C ASP A 139 7.46 -21.11 -4.32
N LEU A 140 7.05 -19.92 -4.80
CA LEU A 140 7.89 -19.00 -5.57
C LEU A 140 8.62 -17.95 -4.69
N GLY A 141 8.62 -18.11 -3.36
CA GLY A 141 9.25 -17.17 -2.44
C GLY A 141 8.46 -15.88 -2.18
N LEU A 142 7.22 -15.81 -2.63
CA LEU A 142 6.33 -14.66 -2.46
C LEU A 142 5.27 -14.97 -1.39
N LYS A 143 5.43 -14.42 -0.21
CA LYS A 143 4.47 -14.64 0.90
C LYS A 143 3.35 -13.61 0.85
N VAL A 144 2.11 -14.06 0.70
CA VAL A 144 0.95 -13.16 0.85
C VAL A 144 0.80 -12.74 2.31
N LYS A 145 0.84 -11.44 2.57
CA LYS A 145 0.76 -10.85 3.92
C LYS A 145 -0.67 -10.50 4.30
N ALA A 146 -1.42 -9.93 3.36
CA ALA A 146 -2.79 -9.46 3.62
C ALA A 146 -3.57 -9.28 2.32
N GLU A 147 -4.88 -9.31 2.44
CA GLU A 147 -5.79 -8.83 1.42
C GLU A 147 -6.74 -7.78 2.02
N TRP A 148 -6.81 -6.65 1.35
CA TRP A 148 -7.57 -5.48 1.79
C TRP A 148 -8.66 -5.10 0.81
N GLN A 149 -9.77 -4.61 1.34
CA GLN A 149 -10.83 -3.98 0.57
C GLN A 149 -10.84 -2.48 0.85
N VAL A 150 -10.85 -1.67 -0.20
CA VAL A 150 -11.06 -0.22 -0.10
C VAL A 150 -12.50 0.05 0.32
N VAL A 151 -12.70 0.66 1.47
CA VAL A 151 -14.01 1.05 2.01
C VAL A 151 -14.28 2.53 1.84
N LEU A 152 -13.23 3.37 1.80
CA LEU A 152 -13.33 4.81 1.53
C LEU A 152 -12.17 5.23 0.63
N GLY A 153 -12.42 6.12 -0.33
CA GLY A 153 -11.43 6.62 -1.28
C GLY A 153 -11.59 6.04 -2.68
N SER A 154 -10.74 6.47 -3.59
CA SER A 154 -10.76 6.09 -5.01
C SER A 154 -9.80 4.95 -5.35
N GLY A 155 -10.02 4.33 -6.50
CA GLY A 155 -9.14 3.30 -7.07
C GLY A 155 -9.69 1.88 -7.02
N PRO A 156 -8.85 0.89 -7.31
CA PRO A 156 -9.23 -0.53 -7.29
C PRO A 156 -9.75 -0.96 -5.93
N ARG A 157 -10.74 -1.84 -5.95
CA ARG A 157 -11.46 -2.27 -4.74
C ARG A 157 -10.65 -3.19 -3.83
N ILE A 158 -9.76 -4.00 -4.42
CA ILE A 158 -8.95 -4.99 -3.71
C ILE A 158 -7.48 -4.63 -3.84
N LEU A 159 -6.76 -4.80 -2.74
CA LEU A 159 -5.32 -4.78 -2.65
C LEU A 159 -4.86 -6.10 -2.05
N LEU A 160 -4.13 -6.89 -2.81
CA LEU A 160 -3.41 -8.07 -2.32
C LEU A 160 -1.95 -7.69 -2.09
N GLU A 161 -1.50 -7.79 -0.85
CA GLU A 161 -0.12 -7.51 -0.45
C GLU A 161 0.69 -8.80 -0.37
N THR A 162 1.80 -8.81 -1.09
CA THR A 162 2.75 -9.91 -1.10
C THR A 162 4.12 -9.38 -0.70
N VAL A 163 4.84 -10.11 0.12
CA VAL A 163 6.20 -9.74 0.58
C VAL A 163 7.23 -10.73 0.07
N ALA A 164 8.43 -10.22 -0.20
CA ALA A 164 9.62 -10.97 -0.56
C ALA A 164 10.83 -10.44 0.20
N ALA A 165 11.82 -11.28 0.43
CA ALA A 165 13.06 -10.88 1.10
C ALA A 165 13.90 -9.94 0.23
N ASN A 166 13.93 -10.18 -1.09
CA ASN A 166 14.70 -9.39 -2.05
C ASN A 166 13.86 -9.02 -3.26
N ILE A 167 14.22 -7.93 -3.92
CA ILE A 167 13.60 -7.55 -5.20
C ILE A 167 13.83 -8.59 -6.29
N SER A 168 14.95 -9.29 -6.26
CA SER A 168 15.27 -10.40 -7.17
C SER A 168 14.26 -11.53 -7.09
N ASP A 169 13.72 -11.82 -5.91
CA ASP A 169 12.73 -12.89 -5.72
C ASP A 169 11.44 -12.52 -6.48
N ILE A 170 11.04 -11.24 -6.44
CA ILE A 170 9.90 -10.75 -7.21
C ILE A 170 10.18 -10.84 -8.72
N ALA A 171 11.37 -10.45 -9.15
CA ALA A 171 11.75 -10.52 -10.57
C ALA A 171 11.76 -11.97 -11.08
N GLN A 172 12.35 -12.90 -10.34
CA GLN A 172 12.37 -14.33 -10.68
C GLN A 172 10.96 -14.92 -10.72
N ALA A 173 10.10 -14.55 -9.77
CA ALA A 173 8.70 -15.00 -9.78
C ALA A 173 7.98 -14.53 -11.06
N PHE A 174 8.17 -13.28 -11.50
CA PHE A 174 7.57 -12.78 -12.75
C PHE A 174 8.02 -13.53 -14.00
N GLU A 175 9.23 -14.06 -14.02
CA GLU A 175 9.76 -14.86 -15.12
C GLU A 175 9.28 -16.31 -15.09
N HIS A 176 8.88 -16.81 -13.92
CA HIS A 176 8.47 -18.19 -13.72
C HIS A 176 7.12 -18.49 -14.41
N ASP A 177 7.05 -19.61 -15.15
CA ASP A 177 5.86 -19.97 -15.92
C ASP A 177 4.62 -20.20 -15.04
N GLU A 178 4.81 -20.73 -13.84
CA GLU A 178 3.72 -20.91 -12.88
C GLU A 178 3.12 -19.58 -12.43
N PHE A 179 3.92 -18.55 -12.18
CA PHE A 179 3.40 -17.22 -11.88
C PHE A 179 2.62 -16.63 -13.05
N LYS A 180 3.16 -16.76 -14.28
CA LYS A 180 2.48 -16.29 -15.49
C LYS A 180 1.13 -17.00 -15.67
N ARG A 181 1.09 -18.32 -15.44
CA ARG A 181 -0.14 -19.12 -15.47
C ARG A 181 -1.16 -18.65 -14.45
N LEU A 182 -0.76 -18.54 -13.19
CA LEU A 182 -1.62 -18.09 -12.09
C LEU A 182 -2.18 -16.70 -12.34
N ARG A 183 -1.31 -15.77 -12.74
CA ARG A 183 -1.71 -14.40 -13.07
C ARG A 183 -2.68 -14.37 -14.25
N ARG A 184 -2.43 -15.15 -15.30
CA ARG A 184 -3.35 -15.27 -16.44
C ARG A 184 -4.70 -15.83 -16.01
N THR A 185 -4.74 -16.89 -15.20
CA THR A 185 -5.97 -17.47 -14.65
C THR A 185 -6.76 -16.43 -13.88
N MET A 186 -6.08 -15.66 -13.00
CA MET A 186 -6.69 -14.60 -12.22
C MET A 186 -7.31 -13.52 -13.11
N LEU A 187 -6.55 -13.03 -14.10
CA LEU A 187 -6.97 -11.94 -15.00
C LEU A 187 -8.12 -12.34 -15.93
N VAL A 188 -8.14 -13.58 -16.40
CA VAL A 188 -9.15 -14.05 -17.35
C VAL A 188 -10.46 -14.38 -16.64
N ASN A 189 -10.38 -15.01 -15.47
CA ASN A 189 -11.55 -15.64 -14.86
C ASN A 189 -12.17 -14.82 -13.71
N TYR A 190 -11.36 -14.04 -12.99
CA TYR A 190 -11.81 -13.54 -11.69
C TYR A 190 -11.76 -12.04 -11.51
N VAL A 191 -10.85 -11.31 -12.21
CA VAL A 191 -10.64 -9.90 -11.89
C VAL A 191 -10.53 -9.00 -13.12
N GLU A 192 -10.87 -7.74 -12.92
CA GLU A 192 -10.73 -6.66 -13.89
C GLU A 192 -9.90 -5.50 -13.32
N ASN A 193 -9.45 -4.60 -14.20
CA ASN A 193 -8.70 -3.40 -13.83
C ASN A 193 -7.44 -3.69 -13.00
N TYR A 194 -6.75 -4.77 -13.36
CA TYR A 194 -5.55 -5.19 -12.66
C TYR A 194 -4.38 -4.24 -12.91
N SER A 195 -3.70 -3.91 -11.83
CA SER A 195 -2.38 -3.27 -11.85
C SER A 195 -1.52 -3.81 -10.72
N SER A 196 -0.21 -3.64 -10.83
CA SER A 196 0.71 -4.02 -9.76
C SER A 196 1.77 -2.96 -9.54
N ARG A 197 2.32 -2.93 -8.32
CA ARG A 197 3.42 -2.05 -7.93
C ARG A 197 4.43 -2.84 -7.13
N ILE A 198 5.71 -2.53 -7.33
CA ILE A 198 6.78 -3.00 -6.45
C ILE A 198 7.18 -1.83 -5.57
N LEU A 199 7.20 -2.07 -4.26
CA LEU A 199 7.48 -1.05 -3.25
C LEU A 199 8.73 -1.41 -2.48
N ALA A 200 9.58 -0.40 -2.30
CA ALA A 200 10.73 -0.53 -1.41
C ALA A 200 10.25 -0.55 0.05
N PRO A 201 10.83 -1.41 0.86
CA PRO A 201 10.54 -1.46 2.29
C PRO A 201 11.18 -0.26 2.95
N THR A 202 10.36 0.63 3.43
CA THR A 202 10.83 1.70 4.29
C THR A 202 10.06 1.60 5.60
N GLY A 203 10.76 1.33 6.67
CA GLY A 203 10.16 1.39 8.01
C GLY A 203 9.78 2.81 8.42
N ARG A 204 10.17 3.82 7.59
CA ARG A 204 9.96 5.24 7.89
C ARG A 204 9.65 6.02 6.61
N VAL A 205 8.83 7.05 6.74
CA VAL A 205 8.47 7.96 5.62
C VAL A 205 9.71 8.67 5.06
N GLU A 206 10.66 9.01 5.93
CA GLU A 206 11.91 9.68 5.56
C GLU A 206 12.81 8.81 4.65
N VAL A 207 12.87 7.52 4.90
CA VAL A 207 13.66 6.60 4.07
C VAL A 207 13.02 6.44 2.68
N ALA A 208 11.69 6.42 2.60
CA ALA A 208 10.97 6.45 1.34
C ALA A 208 11.34 7.69 0.51
N TYR A 209 11.46 8.83 1.18
CA TYR A 209 11.87 10.08 0.55
C TYR A 209 13.31 10.02 -0.02
N ILE A 210 14.29 9.58 0.78
CA ILE A 210 15.70 9.48 0.36
C ILE A 210 15.83 8.59 -0.88
N LEU A 211 15.17 7.43 -0.89
CA LEU A 211 15.17 6.54 -2.06
C LEU A 211 14.53 7.20 -3.28
N GLY A 212 13.46 8.00 -3.08
CA GLY A 212 12.82 8.75 -4.17
C GLY A 212 13.73 9.78 -4.82
N GLU A 213 14.56 10.47 -4.05
CA GLU A 213 15.54 11.41 -4.59
C GLU A 213 16.68 10.69 -5.32
N MET A 214 17.15 9.56 -4.82
CA MET A 214 18.18 8.76 -5.49
C MET A 214 17.71 8.23 -6.85
N THR A 215 16.45 7.83 -6.98
CA THR A 215 15.90 7.35 -8.27
C THR A 215 15.62 8.47 -9.28
N LYS A 216 15.54 9.73 -8.85
CA LYS A 216 15.40 10.89 -9.75
C LYS A 216 16.76 11.38 -10.28
N ALA A 217 17.84 10.98 -9.64
CA ALA A 217 19.22 11.34 -10.03
C ALA A 217 19.83 10.35 -11.05
N LEU A 218 19.17 9.25 -11.34
CA LEU A 218 19.50 8.27 -12.36
C LEU A 218 18.62 8.46 -13.60
#